data_2861b22c357842bb899c124728452dcb
#
_entry.id   2861b22c357842bb899c124728452dcb
#
_cell.length_a   1.000
_cell.length_b   1.000
_cell.length_c   1.000
_cell.angle_alpha   90.00
_cell.angle_beta   90.00
_cell.angle_gamma   90.00
#
_symmetry.space_group_name_H-M   'P 1'
#
loop_
_entity.id
_entity.type
_entity.pdbx_description
1 polymer ?
#
loop_
_entity_poly.entity_id
_entity_poly.type
_entity_poly.pdbx_seq_one_letter_code
_entity_poly.pdbx_strand_id
1 'polypeptide(L)'
;MKGRIVVLAALAACALVASCRREIAPGPDVWATVNGKEIQRAEVEKLFRSRVNADGPAPSQEEALSLKLSILDELINSEILLERAQKMNLVASDAEVEDKFTESKSPYTEEEFQKKLQETGLGVDDLKNEIRRELSIQKLINREVVAKISITDQDINDFYNKNRAQLNVTETQYHIAQIVITTHPDPTVHNRKNDKATSEAEASRKAAMLVQKLDGGADFAELATDYSEDSSASTGGDIGFVPESSLNRSDPALKKAVLSLKPGEFSQPIVMKGGNYTILKLIAKEAAGNRELSDPQVQQAIRDALRTRKEQLLRSAYLMEARDEAHVTNYLARQVLESAGKLIDTN
;
A
#
# COMPACT_ATOMS: atom_id res chain seq x y z
N MET A 1 -69.90 -13.64 -62.31
CA MET A 1 -68.82 -13.70 -63.34
C MET A 1 -67.55 -13.24 -62.64
N LYS A 2 -66.57 -13.98 -62.73
CA LYS A 2 -65.30 -14.15 -62.00
C LYS A 2 -64.42 -12.89 -62.11
N GLY A 3 -64.08 -12.25 -61.00
CA GLY A 3 -63.01 -11.24 -60.86
C GLY A 3 -61.91 -11.80 -60.00
N ARG A 4 -60.79 -12.12 -60.59
CA ARG A 4 -59.54 -12.56 -59.87
C ARG A 4 -58.90 -11.40 -59.20
N ILE A 5 -58.86 -11.43 -57.89
CA ILE A 5 -58.06 -10.50 -57.10
C ILE A 5 -56.63 -11.05 -57.11
N VAL A 6 -55.74 -10.31 -57.72
CA VAL A 6 -54.29 -10.55 -57.64
C VAL A 6 -53.76 -9.89 -56.35
N VAL A 7 -53.46 -10.73 -55.42
CA VAL A 7 -52.76 -10.33 -54.18
C VAL A 7 -51.29 -10.16 -54.52
N LEU A 8 -50.82 -8.92 -54.66
CA LEU A 8 -49.40 -8.57 -54.67
C LEU A 8 -48.86 -8.64 -53.24
N ALA A 9 -48.16 -9.72 -52.92
CA ALA A 9 -47.41 -9.82 -51.74
C ALA A 9 -46.17 -8.92 -51.84
N ALA A 10 -46.22 -7.77 -51.23
CA ALA A 10 -45.06 -6.91 -51.03
C ALA A 10 -44.21 -7.56 -49.95
N LEU A 11 -43.16 -8.28 -50.32
CA LEU A 11 -42.07 -8.69 -49.43
C LEU A 11 -41.31 -7.43 -49.02
N ALA A 12 -41.70 -6.88 -47.86
CA ALA A 12 -40.86 -5.92 -47.16
C ALA A 12 -39.66 -6.68 -46.61
N ALA A 13 -38.55 -6.63 -47.34
CA ALA A 13 -37.26 -7.06 -46.86
C ALA A 13 -36.84 -6.10 -45.74
N CYS A 14 -37.15 -6.44 -44.48
CA CYS A 14 -36.51 -5.86 -43.34
C CYS A 14 -35.04 -6.25 -43.40
N ALA A 15 -34.24 -5.44 -44.08
CA ALA A 15 -32.80 -5.44 -43.91
C ALA A 15 -32.51 -5.03 -42.46
N LEU A 16 -32.44 -6.03 -41.58
CA LEU A 16 -31.78 -5.91 -40.30
C LEU A 16 -30.34 -5.55 -40.60
N VAL A 17 -30.08 -4.23 -40.63
CA VAL A 17 -28.73 -3.69 -40.53
C VAL A 17 -28.25 -4.08 -39.16
N ALA A 18 -27.78 -5.32 -39.02
CA ALA A 18 -26.88 -5.67 -37.96
C ALA A 18 -25.66 -4.79 -38.15
N SER A 19 -25.73 -3.61 -37.57
CA SER A 19 -24.56 -2.75 -37.38
C SER A 19 -23.61 -3.50 -36.48
N CYS A 20 -22.84 -4.44 -37.07
CA CYS A 20 -21.60 -4.84 -36.50
C CYS A 20 -20.78 -3.56 -36.35
N ARG A 21 -20.85 -2.90 -35.20
CA ARG A 21 -19.80 -1.99 -34.79
C ARG A 21 -18.53 -2.80 -34.90
N ARG A 22 -17.84 -2.71 -36.04
CA ARG A 22 -16.45 -3.09 -36.11
C ARG A 22 -15.80 -2.27 -35.01
N GLU A 23 -15.49 -2.91 -33.88
CA GLU A 23 -14.51 -2.35 -32.97
C GLU A 23 -13.27 -2.06 -33.82
N ILE A 24 -13.04 -0.79 -34.06
CA ILE A 24 -11.83 -0.32 -34.72
C ILE A 24 -10.75 -0.85 -33.80
N ALA A 25 -9.88 -1.71 -34.33
CA ALA A 25 -8.76 -2.22 -33.53
C ALA A 25 -8.03 -1.00 -32.94
N PRO A 26 -7.85 -0.95 -31.61
CA PRO A 26 -7.20 0.20 -30.99
C PRO A 26 -5.79 0.33 -31.56
N GLY A 27 -5.26 1.56 -31.57
CA GLY A 27 -3.87 1.79 -31.95
C GLY A 27 -2.93 0.93 -31.11
N PRO A 28 -1.72 0.65 -31.61
CA PRO A 28 -0.74 -0.22 -30.94
C PRO A 28 -0.36 0.27 -29.52
N ASP A 29 -0.62 1.53 -29.24
CA ASP A 29 -0.30 2.15 -27.94
C ASP A 29 -1.45 2.06 -26.92
N VAL A 30 -2.62 1.51 -27.29
CA VAL A 30 -3.73 1.30 -26.37
C VAL A 30 -3.64 -0.09 -25.75
N TRP A 31 -3.47 -0.14 -24.43
CA TRP A 31 -3.34 -1.42 -23.71
C TRP A 31 -4.65 -1.90 -23.08
N ALA A 32 -5.58 -1.01 -22.82
CA ALA A 32 -6.94 -1.38 -22.44
C ALA A 32 -7.97 -0.32 -22.82
N THR A 33 -9.25 -0.72 -22.84
CA THR A 33 -10.37 0.21 -22.88
C THR A 33 -11.36 -0.09 -21.75
N VAL A 34 -11.91 0.95 -21.15
CA VAL A 34 -12.96 0.88 -20.13
C VAL A 34 -14.11 1.77 -20.59
N ASN A 35 -15.27 1.18 -20.90
CA ASN A 35 -16.45 1.87 -21.42
C ASN A 35 -16.14 2.80 -22.62
N GLY A 36 -15.15 2.42 -23.43
CA GLY A 36 -14.69 3.19 -24.58
C GLY A 36 -13.60 4.23 -24.28
N LYS A 37 -13.24 4.46 -23.03
CA LYS A 37 -12.07 5.27 -22.66
C LYS A 37 -10.82 4.42 -22.74
N GLU A 38 -9.80 4.94 -23.42
CA GLU A 38 -8.54 4.26 -23.64
C GLU A 38 -7.58 4.44 -22.46
N ILE A 39 -6.87 3.39 -22.12
CA ILE A 39 -5.71 3.41 -21.23
C ILE A 39 -4.48 3.16 -22.09
N GLN A 40 -3.60 4.16 -22.12
CA GLN A 40 -2.44 4.18 -23.01
C GLN A 40 -1.27 3.39 -22.43
N ARG A 41 -0.49 2.76 -23.31
CA ARG A 41 0.80 2.14 -22.97
C ARG A 41 1.68 3.09 -22.17
N ALA A 42 1.76 4.36 -22.55
CA ALA A 42 2.59 5.37 -21.91
C ALA A 42 2.26 5.57 -20.43
N GLU A 43 0.99 5.46 -20.03
CA GLU A 43 0.56 5.56 -18.63
C GLU A 43 1.11 4.40 -17.80
N VAL A 44 0.98 3.18 -18.32
CA VAL A 44 1.51 1.98 -17.65
C VAL A 44 3.03 2.02 -17.55
N GLU A 45 3.71 2.40 -18.64
CA GLU A 45 5.18 2.50 -18.67
C GLU A 45 5.71 3.59 -17.71
N LYS A 46 4.97 4.67 -17.53
CA LYS A 46 5.30 5.72 -16.56
C LYS A 46 5.24 5.19 -15.12
N LEU A 47 4.14 4.52 -14.76
CA LEU A 47 3.99 3.89 -13.44
C LEU A 47 4.96 2.73 -13.23
N PHE A 48 5.25 1.96 -14.27
CA PHE A 48 6.26 0.90 -14.20
C PHE A 48 7.63 1.46 -13.82
N ARG A 49 8.07 2.53 -14.50
CA ARG A 49 9.37 3.19 -14.19
C ARG A 49 9.43 3.73 -12.77
N SER A 50 8.34 4.27 -12.24
CA SER A 50 8.31 4.77 -10.86
C SER A 50 8.33 3.67 -9.79
N ARG A 51 7.96 2.43 -10.14
CA ARG A 51 7.93 1.27 -9.22
C ARG A 51 9.18 0.40 -9.29
N VAL A 52 9.91 0.48 -10.38
CA VAL A 52 11.18 -0.25 -10.51
C VAL A 52 12.27 0.55 -9.82
N ASN A 53 12.99 -0.11 -8.90
CA ASN A 53 14.11 0.54 -8.22
C ASN A 53 15.22 0.86 -9.22
N ALA A 54 15.54 2.14 -9.40
CA ALA A 54 16.56 2.59 -10.34
C ALA A 54 17.97 2.11 -9.97
N ASP A 55 18.21 1.85 -8.68
CA ASP A 55 19.51 1.41 -8.14
C ASP A 55 19.61 -0.12 -7.97
N GLY A 56 18.53 -0.85 -8.28
CA GLY A 56 18.45 -2.31 -8.17
C GLY A 56 18.76 -3.01 -9.48
N PRO A 57 18.88 -4.36 -9.48
CA PRO A 57 18.97 -5.14 -10.71
C PRO A 57 17.67 -4.94 -11.53
N ALA A 58 17.82 -4.80 -12.84
CA ALA A 58 16.67 -4.71 -13.74
C ALA A 58 15.82 -5.99 -13.62
N PRO A 59 14.47 -5.88 -13.55
CA PRO A 59 13.60 -7.04 -13.49
C PRO A 59 13.75 -7.87 -14.78
N SER A 60 13.59 -9.18 -14.68
CA SER A 60 13.49 -10.06 -15.84
C SER A 60 12.31 -9.65 -16.73
N GLN A 61 12.30 -10.09 -17.98
CA GLN A 61 11.20 -9.78 -18.90
C GLN A 61 9.83 -10.25 -18.35
N GLU A 62 9.80 -11.42 -17.73
CA GLU A 62 8.58 -11.99 -17.15
C GLU A 62 8.09 -11.19 -15.91
N GLU A 63 9.02 -10.79 -15.04
CA GLU A 63 8.72 -9.94 -13.90
C GLU A 63 8.21 -8.56 -14.32
N ALA A 64 8.87 -7.94 -15.30
CA ALA A 64 8.46 -6.67 -15.85
C ALA A 64 7.06 -6.74 -16.46
N LEU A 65 6.77 -7.82 -17.20
CA LEU A 65 5.46 -8.03 -17.82
C LEU A 65 4.36 -8.27 -16.78
N SER A 66 4.65 -9.08 -15.77
CA SER A 66 3.73 -9.32 -14.64
C SER A 66 3.40 -8.03 -13.91
N LEU A 67 4.39 -7.19 -13.63
CA LEU A 67 4.19 -5.89 -13.01
C LEU A 67 3.38 -4.94 -13.89
N LYS A 68 3.64 -4.91 -15.21
CA LYS A 68 2.86 -4.08 -16.16
C LYS A 68 1.39 -4.53 -16.24
N LEU A 69 1.12 -5.84 -16.23
CA LEU A 69 -0.25 -6.37 -16.16
C LEU A 69 -0.97 -5.95 -14.86
N SER A 70 -0.28 -6.01 -13.73
CA SER A 70 -0.82 -5.57 -12.46
C SER A 70 -1.13 -4.07 -12.45
N ILE A 71 -0.22 -3.24 -12.95
CA ILE A 71 -0.42 -1.79 -13.08
C ILE A 71 -1.62 -1.48 -14.00
N LEU A 72 -1.73 -2.19 -15.11
CA LEU A 72 -2.85 -2.00 -16.04
C LEU A 72 -4.18 -2.38 -15.38
N ASP A 73 -4.23 -3.46 -14.59
CA ASP A 73 -5.45 -3.85 -13.85
C ASP A 73 -5.83 -2.79 -12.79
N GLU A 74 -4.85 -2.21 -12.11
CA GLU A 74 -5.08 -1.09 -11.19
C GLU A 74 -5.66 0.15 -11.92
N LEU A 75 -5.12 0.49 -13.10
CA LEU A 75 -5.62 1.61 -13.91
C LEU A 75 -7.05 1.34 -14.42
N ILE A 76 -7.35 0.12 -14.85
CA ILE A 76 -8.70 -0.30 -15.25
C ILE A 76 -9.68 -0.11 -14.08
N ASN A 77 -9.32 -0.61 -12.89
CA ASN A 77 -10.15 -0.51 -11.70
C ASN A 77 -10.35 0.97 -11.27
N SER A 78 -9.28 1.75 -11.33
CA SER A 78 -9.31 3.19 -11.03
C SER A 78 -10.24 3.94 -12.01
N GLU A 79 -10.18 3.61 -13.31
CA GLU A 79 -11.02 4.25 -14.32
C GLU A 79 -12.51 3.90 -14.14
N ILE A 80 -12.84 2.65 -13.85
CA ILE A 80 -14.20 2.21 -13.53
C ILE A 80 -14.78 3.01 -12.37
N LEU A 81 -13.99 3.14 -11.28
CA LEU A 81 -14.43 3.87 -10.09
C LEU A 81 -14.53 5.38 -10.35
N LEU A 82 -13.60 5.95 -11.12
CA LEU A 82 -13.63 7.37 -11.48
C LEU A 82 -14.87 7.69 -12.32
N GLU A 83 -15.20 6.87 -13.31
CA GLU A 83 -16.41 7.05 -14.11
C GLU A 83 -17.69 7.00 -13.26
N ARG A 84 -17.75 6.09 -12.27
CA ARG A 84 -18.85 6.05 -11.31
C ARG A 84 -18.90 7.31 -10.45
N ALA A 85 -17.74 7.79 -9.97
CA ALA A 85 -17.66 9.04 -9.23
C ALA A 85 -18.17 10.23 -10.05
N GLN A 86 -17.82 10.29 -11.34
CA GLN A 86 -18.31 11.30 -12.27
C GLN A 86 -19.84 11.24 -12.47
N LYS A 87 -20.39 10.05 -12.71
CA LYS A 87 -21.84 9.83 -12.83
C LYS A 87 -22.63 10.23 -11.59
N MET A 88 -21.98 10.14 -10.42
CA MET A 88 -22.58 10.50 -9.12
C MET A 88 -22.27 11.94 -8.68
N ASN A 89 -21.62 12.76 -9.51
CA ASN A 89 -21.17 14.12 -9.19
C ASN A 89 -20.26 14.20 -7.94
N LEU A 90 -19.36 13.21 -7.80
CA LEU A 90 -18.39 13.11 -6.69
C LEU A 90 -16.97 13.51 -7.11
N VAL A 91 -16.83 14.21 -8.24
CA VAL A 91 -15.53 14.71 -8.68
C VAL A 91 -15.00 15.73 -7.67
N ALA A 92 -13.72 15.62 -7.35
CA ALA A 92 -13.06 16.59 -6.47
C ALA A 92 -12.97 17.96 -7.12
N SER A 93 -13.32 19.00 -6.37
CA SER A 93 -13.24 20.39 -6.78
C SER A 93 -11.77 20.85 -6.88
N ASP A 94 -11.56 21.97 -7.60
CA ASP A 94 -10.20 22.54 -7.70
C ASP A 94 -9.65 22.96 -6.34
N ALA A 95 -10.50 23.45 -5.43
CA ALA A 95 -10.10 23.80 -4.07
C ALA A 95 -9.60 22.58 -3.27
N GLU A 96 -10.34 21.45 -3.32
CA GLU A 96 -9.92 20.23 -2.65
C GLU A 96 -8.59 19.69 -3.21
N VAL A 97 -8.39 19.81 -4.52
CA VAL A 97 -7.14 19.41 -5.18
C VAL A 97 -5.98 20.31 -4.76
N GLU A 98 -6.19 21.63 -4.69
CA GLU A 98 -5.15 22.58 -4.29
C GLU A 98 -4.75 22.41 -2.82
N ASP A 99 -5.73 22.19 -1.94
CA ASP A 99 -5.48 21.92 -0.52
C ASP A 99 -4.62 20.65 -0.37
N LYS A 100 -4.98 19.57 -1.06
CA LYS A 100 -4.23 18.31 -1.00
C LYS A 100 -2.85 18.41 -1.65
N PHE A 101 -2.73 19.17 -2.75
CA PHE A 101 -1.45 19.46 -3.37
C PHE A 101 -0.52 20.22 -2.44
N THR A 102 -1.05 21.27 -1.76
CA THR A 102 -0.30 22.06 -0.78
C THR A 102 0.15 21.20 0.40
N GLU A 103 -0.74 20.33 0.90
CA GLU A 103 -0.40 19.35 1.96
C GLU A 103 0.75 18.44 1.52
N SER A 104 0.68 17.88 0.32
CA SER A 104 1.71 16.94 -0.20
C SER A 104 3.05 17.62 -0.48
N LYS A 105 3.06 18.93 -0.73
CA LYS A 105 4.26 19.75 -0.94
C LYS A 105 4.89 20.20 0.38
N SER A 106 4.10 20.36 1.45
CA SER A 106 4.52 20.98 2.71
C SER A 106 5.75 20.38 3.39
N PRO A 107 6.07 19.06 3.29
CA PRO A 107 7.27 18.48 3.88
C PRO A 107 8.58 18.81 3.15
N TYR A 108 8.50 19.42 1.96
CA TYR A 108 9.64 19.63 1.06
C TYR A 108 9.91 21.12 0.85
N THR A 109 11.18 21.47 0.65
CA THR A 109 11.52 22.75 0.03
C THR A 109 11.11 22.76 -1.44
N GLU A 110 11.03 23.94 -2.05
CA GLU A 110 10.69 24.05 -3.48
C GLU A 110 11.65 23.23 -4.37
N GLU A 111 12.94 23.30 -4.09
CA GLU A 111 13.99 22.59 -4.84
C GLU A 111 13.86 21.06 -4.70
N GLU A 112 13.64 20.57 -3.48
CA GLU A 112 13.42 19.14 -3.22
C GLU A 112 12.15 18.63 -3.90
N PHE A 113 11.07 19.41 -3.86
CA PHE A 113 9.82 19.07 -4.51
C PHE A 113 9.97 18.97 -6.03
N GLN A 114 10.62 19.95 -6.65
CA GLN A 114 10.90 19.95 -8.10
C GLN A 114 11.78 18.76 -8.50
N LYS A 115 12.82 18.48 -7.70
CA LYS A 115 13.68 17.31 -7.92
C LYS A 115 12.89 16.01 -7.88
N LYS A 116 12.01 15.87 -6.90
CA LYS A 116 11.14 14.67 -6.75
C LYS A 116 10.18 14.50 -7.93
N LEU A 117 9.60 15.59 -8.43
CA LEU A 117 8.78 15.56 -9.65
C LEU A 117 9.59 15.10 -10.87
N GLN A 118 10.81 15.61 -11.03
CA GLN A 118 11.71 15.20 -12.12
C GLN A 118 12.08 13.71 -12.02
N GLU A 119 12.40 13.21 -10.84
CA GLU A 119 12.73 11.80 -10.60
C GLU A 119 11.56 10.87 -10.95
N THR A 120 10.33 11.29 -10.68
CA THR A 120 9.12 10.53 -11.03
C THR A 120 8.64 10.76 -12.48
N GLY A 121 9.23 11.73 -13.18
CA GLY A 121 8.81 12.14 -14.52
C GLY A 121 7.40 12.75 -14.55
N LEU A 122 6.95 13.35 -13.44
CA LEU A 122 5.64 14.00 -13.30
C LEU A 122 5.77 15.52 -13.39
N GLY A 123 4.83 16.17 -14.09
CA GLY A 123 4.60 17.61 -13.97
C GLY A 123 3.66 17.93 -12.80
N VAL A 124 3.59 19.20 -12.43
CA VAL A 124 2.66 19.68 -11.40
C VAL A 124 1.21 19.38 -11.79
N ASP A 125 0.85 19.56 -13.05
CA ASP A 125 -0.50 19.28 -13.55
C ASP A 125 -0.82 17.78 -13.53
N ASP A 126 0.15 16.92 -13.83
CA ASP A 126 0.02 15.46 -13.71
C ASP A 126 -0.29 15.07 -12.27
N LEU A 127 0.45 15.61 -11.31
CA LEU A 127 0.23 15.36 -9.88
C LEU A 127 -1.14 15.85 -9.42
N LYS A 128 -1.56 17.06 -9.84
CA LYS A 128 -2.90 17.58 -9.53
C LYS A 128 -4.02 16.72 -10.14
N ASN A 129 -3.84 16.20 -11.35
CA ASN A 129 -4.78 15.29 -11.98
C ASN A 129 -4.87 13.95 -11.24
N GLU A 130 -3.73 13.41 -10.76
CA GLU A 130 -3.72 12.20 -9.93
C GLU A 130 -4.43 12.43 -8.60
N ILE A 131 -4.15 13.55 -7.92
CA ILE A 131 -4.84 13.95 -6.68
C ILE A 131 -6.36 14.07 -6.93
N ARG A 132 -6.79 14.68 -8.03
CA ARG A 132 -8.22 14.79 -8.36
C ARG A 132 -8.86 13.42 -8.54
N ARG A 133 -8.19 12.51 -9.24
CA ARG A 133 -8.64 11.13 -9.45
C ARG A 133 -8.79 10.42 -8.10
N GLU A 134 -7.77 10.46 -7.28
CA GLU A 134 -7.73 9.81 -5.96
C GLU A 134 -8.84 10.35 -5.04
N LEU A 135 -8.96 11.67 -4.89
CA LEU A 135 -9.99 12.30 -4.07
C LEU A 135 -11.41 11.97 -4.56
N SER A 136 -11.62 11.92 -5.88
CA SER A 136 -12.93 11.57 -6.45
C SER A 136 -13.30 10.12 -6.14
N ILE A 137 -12.37 9.19 -6.28
CA ILE A 137 -12.56 7.78 -5.92
C ILE A 137 -12.76 7.65 -4.40
N GLN A 138 -12.00 8.39 -3.60
CA GLN A 138 -12.17 8.41 -2.14
C GLN A 138 -13.60 8.86 -1.73
N LYS A 139 -14.13 9.92 -2.35
CA LYS A 139 -15.49 10.39 -2.12
C LYS A 139 -16.52 9.32 -2.47
N LEU A 140 -16.33 8.64 -3.60
CA LEU A 140 -17.18 7.53 -4.01
C LEU A 140 -17.18 6.40 -2.97
N ILE A 141 -16.00 5.95 -2.58
CA ILE A 141 -15.84 4.87 -1.60
C ILE A 141 -16.41 5.29 -0.23
N ASN A 142 -16.18 6.52 0.19
CA ASN A 142 -16.75 7.02 1.44
C ASN A 142 -18.29 6.97 1.43
N ARG A 143 -18.92 7.36 0.32
CA ARG A 143 -20.37 7.36 0.16
C ARG A 143 -20.96 5.96 0.00
N GLU A 144 -20.37 5.14 -0.89
CA GLU A 144 -20.96 3.85 -1.29
C GLU A 144 -20.54 2.68 -0.41
N VAL A 145 -19.44 2.81 0.31
CA VAL A 145 -18.88 1.76 1.16
C VAL A 145 -18.82 2.19 2.63
N VAL A 146 -18.00 3.19 2.94
CA VAL A 146 -17.69 3.55 4.35
C VAL A 146 -18.94 4.01 5.11
N ALA A 147 -19.79 4.83 4.49
CA ALA A 147 -21.02 5.32 5.10
C ALA A 147 -22.05 4.21 5.39
N LYS A 148 -21.95 3.05 4.75
CA LYS A 148 -22.82 1.89 4.95
C LYS A 148 -22.33 0.96 6.06
N ILE A 149 -21.14 1.20 6.60
CA ILE A 149 -20.56 0.35 7.66
C ILE A 149 -21.20 0.69 9.00
N SER A 150 -21.88 -0.28 9.56
CA SER A 150 -22.38 -0.23 10.94
C SER A 150 -21.79 -1.39 11.72
N ILE A 151 -21.26 -1.09 12.91
CA ILE A 151 -20.76 -2.09 13.87
C ILE A 151 -21.62 -1.96 15.11
N THR A 152 -22.40 -2.98 15.37
CA THR A 152 -23.31 -3.05 16.54
C THR A 152 -22.59 -3.62 17.75
N ASP A 153 -23.17 -3.41 18.93
CA ASP A 153 -22.66 -4.03 20.16
C ASP A 153 -22.79 -5.57 20.10
N GLN A 154 -23.77 -6.09 19.35
CA GLN A 154 -23.89 -7.52 19.09
C GLN A 154 -22.68 -8.03 18.28
N ASP A 155 -22.26 -7.31 17.23
CA ASP A 155 -21.07 -7.68 16.44
C ASP A 155 -19.81 -7.75 17.33
N ILE A 156 -19.66 -6.79 18.26
CA ILE A 156 -18.55 -6.74 19.20
C ILE A 156 -18.60 -7.91 20.18
N ASN A 157 -19.76 -8.21 20.75
CA ASN A 157 -19.95 -9.35 21.66
C ASN A 157 -19.65 -10.68 20.95
N ASP A 158 -20.17 -10.87 19.75
CA ASP A 158 -19.95 -12.09 18.96
C ASP A 158 -18.48 -12.28 18.59
N PHE A 159 -17.81 -11.20 18.18
CA PHE A 159 -16.37 -11.23 17.90
C PHE A 159 -15.57 -11.58 19.16
N TYR A 160 -15.86 -10.92 20.28
CA TYR A 160 -15.18 -11.18 21.54
C TYR A 160 -15.34 -12.63 21.95
N ASN A 161 -16.56 -13.16 21.98
CA ASN A 161 -16.83 -14.53 22.40
C ASN A 161 -16.14 -15.58 21.50
N LYS A 162 -16.12 -15.35 20.19
CA LYS A 162 -15.42 -16.23 19.21
C LYS A 162 -13.90 -16.17 19.34
N ASN A 163 -13.33 -15.05 19.77
CA ASN A 163 -11.88 -14.84 19.78
C ASN A 163 -11.32 -14.70 21.21
N ARG A 164 -12.09 -15.00 22.24
CA ARG A 164 -11.72 -14.79 23.65
C ARG A 164 -10.37 -15.43 24.01
N ALA A 165 -10.09 -16.63 23.48
CA ALA A 165 -8.83 -17.31 23.72
C ALA A 165 -7.63 -16.58 23.12
N GLN A 166 -7.82 -15.90 21.98
CA GLN A 166 -6.77 -15.12 21.29
C GLN A 166 -6.58 -13.73 21.92
N LEU A 167 -7.63 -13.21 22.56
CA LEU A 167 -7.58 -11.93 23.27
C LEU A 167 -6.96 -12.06 24.66
N ASN A 168 -6.74 -13.29 25.13
CA ASN A 168 -6.06 -13.53 26.40
C ASN A 168 -4.54 -13.43 26.21
N VAL A 169 -3.93 -12.45 26.84
CA VAL A 169 -2.47 -12.28 26.90
C VAL A 169 -1.93 -13.23 27.97
N THR A 170 -1.42 -14.38 27.56
CA THR A 170 -0.99 -15.45 28.48
C THR A 170 0.22 -15.07 29.32
N GLU A 171 1.06 -14.15 28.83
CA GLU A 171 2.23 -13.62 29.54
C GLU A 171 2.47 -12.16 29.15
N THR A 172 3.16 -11.41 30.01
CA THR A 172 3.53 -10.02 29.69
C THR A 172 4.32 -9.95 28.40
N GLN A 173 3.95 -9.00 27.52
CA GLN A 173 4.58 -8.75 26.24
C GLN A 173 5.14 -7.34 26.16
N TYR A 174 6.24 -7.18 25.47
CA TYR A 174 6.95 -5.92 25.31
C TYR A 174 7.07 -5.62 23.81
N HIS A 175 6.43 -4.55 23.35
CA HIS A 175 6.58 -4.06 21.97
C HIS A 175 7.89 -3.28 21.91
N ILE A 176 8.83 -3.77 21.12
CA ILE A 176 10.20 -3.29 21.13
C ILE A 176 10.62 -2.88 19.73
N ALA A 177 11.34 -1.78 19.62
CA ALA A 177 12.14 -1.46 18.44
C ALA A 177 13.63 -1.50 18.81
N GLN A 178 14.48 -1.78 17.82
CA GLN A 178 15.93 -1.87 18.00
C GLN A 178 16.71 -1.15 16.90
N ILE A 179 17.87 -0.63 17.27
CA ILE A 179 18.93 -0.22 16.35
C ILE A 179 20.13 -1.12 16.63
N VAL A 180 20.53 -1.90 15.65
CA VAL A 180 21.70 -2.79 15.77
C VAL A 180 22.85 -2.21 14.99
N ILE A 181 24.03 -2.19 15.60
CA ILE A 181 25.28 -1.76 15.01
C ILE A 181 26.26 -2.92 15.18
N THR A 182 26.75 -3.45 14.05
CA THR A 182 27.61 -4.63 14.05
C THR A 182 29.00 -4.29 13.53
N THR A 183 30.02 -4.98 14.07
CA THR A 183 31.40 -4.90 13.56
C THR A 183 31.61 -5.78 12.33
N HIS A 184 30.64 -6.64 12.01
CA HIS A 184 30.66 -7.57 10.89
C HIS A 184 29.33 -7.45 10.12
N PRO A 185 29.17 -6.38 9.31
CA PRO A 185 27.91 -6.10 8.64
C PRO A 185 27.55 -7.20 7.65
N ASP A 186 26.31 -7.66 7.70
CA ASP A 186 25.75 -8.57 6.70
C ASP A 186 25.65 -7.82 5.35
N PRO A 187 26.24 -8.36 4.25
CA PRO A 187 26.15 -7.75 2.93
C PRO A 187 24.72 -7.61 2.41
N THR A 188 23.79 -8.44 2.87
CA THR A 188 22.38 -8.45 2.44
C THR A 188 21.51 -7.42 3.15
N VAL A 189 22.00 -6.86 4.27
CA VAL A 189 21.28 -5.85 5.04
C VAL A 189 21.74 -4.45 4.62
N HIS A 190 20.81 -3.65 4.15
CA HIS A 190 21.05 -2.26 3.76
C HIS A 190 20.18 -1.31 4.58
N ASN A 191 20.82 -0.35 5.25
CA ASN A 191 20.09 0.80 5.80
C ASN A 191 20.04 1.94 4.75
N ARG A 192 19.15 2.89 4.93
CA ARG A 192 18.88 3.95 3.94
C ARG A 192 20.12 4.79 3.61
N LYS A 193 21.05 4.98 4.55
CA LYS A 193 22.30 5.74 4.34
C LYS A 193 23.48 4.88 3.92
N ASN A 194 23.27 3.57 3.81
CA ASN A 194 24.34 2.60 3.53
C ASN A 194 25.54 2.75 4.50
N ASP A 195 25.26 3.20 5.73
CA ASP A 195 26.24 3.44 6.77
C ASP A 195 26.45 2.15 7.57
N LYS A 196 27.64 1.57 7.49
CA LYS A 196 28.04 0.32 8.14
C LYS A 196 29.31 0.53 8.94
N ALA A 197 29.34 0.05 10.18
CA ALA A 197 30.56 0.02 10.96
C ALA A 197 31.38 -1.21 10.55
N THR A 198 32.69 -1.02 10.37
CA THR A 198 33.63 -2.08 9.95
C THR A 198 34.63 -2.43 11.05
N SER A 199 34.54 -1.78 12.21
CA SER A 199 35.39 -2.01 13.34
C SER A 199 34.66 -1.68 14.66
N GLU A 200 35.14 -2.25 15.78
CA GLU A 200 34.59 -1.97 17.11
C GLU A 200 34.65 -0.48 17.46
N ALA A 201 35.73 0.21 17.07
CA ALA A 201 35.87 1.65 17.30
C ALA A 201 34.85 2.48 16.51
N GLU A 202 34.50 2.07 15.27
CA GLU A 202 33.45 2.69 14.46
C GLU A 202 32.07 2.39 15.02
N ALA A 203 31.80 1.14 15.39
CA ALA A 203 30.55 0.74 16.01
C ALA A 203 30.27 1.51 17.31
N SER A 204 31.28 1.65 18.16
CA SER A 204 31.19 2.43 19.40
C SER A 204 30.89 3.91 19.15
N ARG A 205 31.59 4.53 18.20
CA ARG A 205 31.35 5.94 17.83
C ARG A 205 29.96 6.15 17.21
N LYS A 206 29.53 5.23 16.36
CA LYS A 206 28.21 5.25 15.75
C LYS A 206 27.12 5.11 16.81
N ALA A 207 27.27 4.17 17.74
CA ALA A 207 26.34 3.99 18.87
C ALA A 207 26.22 5.27 19.72
N ALA A 208 27.34 5.89 20.07
CA ALA A 208 27.35 7.15 20.83
C ALA A 208 26.70 8.31 20.06
N MET A 209 26.96 8.42 18.75
CA MET A 209 26.34 9.42 17.88
C MET A 209 24.82 9.26 17.81
N LEU A 210 24.32 8.01 17.68
CA LEU A 210 22.90 7.73 17.63
C LEU A 210 22.18 8.06 18.93
N VAL A 211 22.76 7.74 20.08
CA VAL A 211 22.21 8.14 21.39
C VAL A 211 22.17 9.66 21.52
N GLN A 212 23.22 10.37 21.13
CA GLN A 212 23.23 11.82 21.16
C GLN A 212 22.12 12.43 20.30
N LYS A 213 21.83 11.84 19.13
CA LYS A 213 20.71 12.26 18.28
C LYS A 213 19.35 11.98 18.93
N LEU A 214 19.18 10.81 19.56
CA LEU A 214 17.97 10.46 20.29
C LEU A 214 17.74 11.38 21.50
N ASP A 215 18.79 11.67 22.26
CA ASP A 215 18.73 12.64 23.37
C ASP A 215 18.37 14.06 22.87
N GLY A 216 18.76 14.38 21.64
CA GLY A 216 18.37 15.60 20.93
C GLY A 216 16.95 15.61 20.36
N GLY A 217 16.16 14.52 20.56
CA GLY A 217 14.77 14.42 20.11
C GLY A 217 14.58 13.87 18.70
N ALA A 218 15.61 13.31 18.07
CA ALA A 218 15.45 12.65 16.77
C ALA A 218 14.52 11.42 16.88
N ASP A 219 13.77 11.16 15.80
CA ASP A 219 12.87 10.00 15.76
C ASP A 219 13.65 8.67 15.71
N PHE A 220 13.27 7.74 16.58
CA PHE A 220 13.93 6.45 16.68
C PHE A 220 13.79 5.60 15.41
N ALA A 221 12.58 5.60 14.82
CA ALA A 221 12.31 4.79 13.64
C ALA A 221 13.07 5.32 12.42
N GLU A 222 13.18 6.64 12.28
CA GLU A 222 14.02 7.25 11.24
C GLU A 222 15.48 6.90 11.40
N LEU A 223 16.02 6.97 12.64
CA LEU A 223 17.39 6.59 12.90
C LEU A 223 17.63 5.09 12.68
N ALA A 224 16.67 4.24 13.03
CA ALA A 224 16.76 2.82 12.74
C ALA A 224 16.78 2.55 11.23
N THR A 225 15.93 3.21 10.46
CA THR A 225 15.89 3.10 8.99
C THR A 225 17.20 3.60 8.36
N ASP A 226 17.76 4.67 8.90
CA ASP A 226 18.96 5.30 8.34
C ASP A 226 20.26 4.54 8.67
N TYR A 227 20.35 3.96 9.87
CA TYR A 227 21.63 3.53 10.43
C TYR A 227 21.65 2.11 10.98
N SER A 228 20.49 1.45 11.21
CA SER A 228 20.50 0.08 11.76
C SER A 228 21.07 -0.92 10.75
N GLU A 229 21.88 -1.82 11.24
CA GLU A 229 22.52 -2.90 10.46
C GLU A 229 21.81 -4.24 10.68
N ASP A 230 20.49 -4.18 10.89
CA ASP A 230 19.60 -5.32 11.12
C ASP A 230 18.42 -5.28 10.11
N SER A 231 17.84 -6.43 9.83
CA SER A 231 16.72 -6.55 8.88
C SER A 231 15.50 -5.72 9.26
N SER A 232 15.31 -5.42 10.56
CA SER A 232 14.23 -4.55 11.04
C SER A 232 14.43 -3.07 10.67
N ALA A 233 15.57 -2.67 10.11
CA ALA A 233 15.82 -1.30 9.67
C ALA A 233 14.72 -0.78 8.72
N SER A 234 14.25 -1.62 7.81
CA SER A 234 13.20 -1.29 6.85
C SER A 234 11.83 -0.99 7.48
N THR A 235 11.61 -1.45 8.71
CA THR A 235 10.41 -1.20 9.53
C THR A 235 10.65 -0.23 10.68
N GLY A 236 11.67 0.63 10.58
CA GLY A 236 12.02 1.56 11.66
C GLY A 236 12.56 0.88 12.91
N GLY A 237 13.12 -0.30 12.78
CA GLY A 237 13.64 -1.10 13.88
C GLY A 237 12.58 -1.88 14.65
N ASP A 238 11.30 -1.80 14.27
CA ASP A 238 10.21 -2.48 14.97
C ASP A 238 10.31 -4.00 14.80
N ILE A 239 10.45 -4.72 15.93
CA ILE A 239 10.47 -6.19 16.00
C ILE A 239 9.19 -6.78 16.60
N GLY A 240 8.18 -5.96 16.85
CA GLY A 240 6.89 -6.37 17.36
C GLY A 240 6.88 -6.70 18.84
N PHE A 241 5.89 -7.48 19.26
CA PHE A 241 5.69 -7.90 20.62
C PHE A 241 6.58 -9.11 20.97
N VAL A 242 7.44 -8.94 21.95
CA VAL A 242 8.33 -9.96 22.51
C VAL A 242 7.75 -10.45 23.85
N PRO A 243 7.35 -11.73 23.96
CA PRO A 243 6.84 -12.27 25.21
C PRO A 243 7.93 -12.38 26.27
N GLU A 244 7.54 -12.25 27.55
CA GLU A 244 8.48 -12.28 28.68
C GLU A 244 9.30 -13.58 28.73
N SER A 245 8.71 -14.71 28.33
CA SER A 245 9.41 -15.99 28.21
C SER A 245 10.56 -15.96 27.19
N SER A 246 10.42 -15.17 26.11
CA SER A 246 11.49 -14.97 25.12
C SER A 246 12.58 -14.05 25.64
N LEU A 247 12.23 -12.98 26.37
CA LEU A 247 13.20 -12.13 27.07
C LEU A 247 14.01 -12.93 28.12
N ASN A 248 13.37 -13.88 28.79
CA ASN A 248 14.04 -14.74 29.74
C ASN A 248 15.12 -15.64 29.12
N ARG A 249 15.02 -15.91 27.82
CA ARG A 249 16.00 -16.68 27.02
C ARG A 249 16.99 -15.81 26.26
N SER A 250 16.79 -14.51 26.23
CA SER A 250 17.66 -13.54 25.54
C SER A 250 18.91 -13.22 26.37
N ASP A 251 19.80 -12.38 25.83
CA ASP A 251 20.94 -11.87 26.55
C ASP A 251 20.48 -11.14 27.82
N PRO A 252 21.08 -11.41 29.00
CA PRO A 252 20.70 -10.77 30.26
C PRO A 252 20.76 -9.24 30.24
N ALA A 253 21.67 -8.66 29.44
CA ALA A 253 21.76 -7.20 29.29
C ALA A 253 20.55 -6.62 28.51
N LEU A 254 20.10 -7.30 27.44
CA LEU A 254 18.88 -6.94 26.72
C LEU A 254 17.66 -7.03 27.64
N LYS A 255 17.49 -8.16 28.32
CA LYS A 255 16.39 -8.34 29.27
C LYS A 255 16.37 -7.23 30.31
N LYS A 256 17.52 -6.95 30.96
CA LYS A 256 17.63 -5.90 31.97
C LYS A 256 17.24 -4.54 31.41
N ALA A 257 17.70 -4.21 30.21
CA ALA A 257 17.35 -2.95 29.53
C ALA A 257 15.85 -2.84 29.28
N VAL A 258 15.21 -3.85 28.64
CA VAL A 258 13.77 -3.84 28.38
C VAL A 258 12.95 -3.68 29.66
N LEU A 259 13.31 -4.40 30.74
CA LEU A 259 12.57 -4.35 32.00
C LEU A 259 12.74 -3.02 32.75
N SER A 260 13.79 -2.24 32.47
CA SER A 260 14.05 -0.94 33.11
C SER A 260 13.40 0.23 32.39
N LEU A 261 13.00 0.07 31.10
CA LEU A 261 12.41 1.12 30.29
C LEU A 261 10.92 1.27 30.58
N LYS A 262 10.43 2.50 30.47
CA LYS A 262 8.99 2.83 30.35
C LYS A 262 8.62 2.95 28.87
N PRO A 263 7.33 2.75 28.54
CA PRO A 263 6.85 3.01 27.20
C PRO A 263 7.26 4.41 26.70
N GLY A 264 7.86 4.46 25.51
CA GLY A 264 8.42 5.66 24.89
C GLY A 264 9.92 5.88 25.14
N GLU A 265 10.50 5.27 26.18
CA GLU A 265 11.93 5.41 26.50
C GLU A 265 12.81 4.50 25.63
N PHE A 266 14.07 4.90 25.46
CA PHE A 266 15.11 4.11 24.80
C PHE A 266 16.30 3.85 25.75
N SER A 267 17.07 2.81 25.44
CA SER A 267 18.23 2.40 26.25
C SER A 267 19.50 3.14 25.85
N GLN A 268 20.48 3.16 26.75
CA GLN A 268 21.86 3.38 26.34
C GLN A 268 22.33 2.20 25.46
N PRO A 269 23.44 2.37 24.70
CA PRO A 269 24.00 1.30 23.88
C PRO A 269 24.35 0.08 24.75
N ILE A 270 23.80 -1.05 24.37
CA ILE A 270 24.07 -2.34 25.06
C ILE A 270 25.14 -3.05 24.24
N VAL A 271 26.24 -3.35 24.90
CA VAL A 271 27.32 -4.12 24.26
C VAL A 271 26.95 -5.60 24.25
N MET A 272 26.88 -6.14 23.03
CA MET A 272 26.56 -7.53 22.77
C MET A 272 27.83 -8.37 22.57
N LYS A 273 27.68 -9.69 22.60
CA LYS A 273 28.81 -10.59 22.29
C LYS A 273 29.32 -10.29 20.87
N GLY A 274 30.65 -10.24 20.70
CA GLY A 274 31.30 -9.94 19.43
C GLY A 274 31.51 -8.45 19.12
N GLY A 275 31.31 -7.56 20.10
CA GLY A 275 31.56 -6.12 19.95
C GLY A 275 30.45 -5.34 19.26
N ASN A 276 29.31 -5.99 19.05
CA ASN A 276 28.11 -5.34 18.48
C ASN A 276 27.41 -4.49 19.55
N TYR A 277 26.66 -3.48 19.10
CA TYR A 277 25.86 -2.60 19.95
C TYR A 277 24.39 -2.69 19.57
N THR A 278 23.53 -2.68 20.59
CA THR A 278 22.07 -2.60 20.40
C THR A 278 21.51 -1.46 21.24
N ILE A 279 20.70 -0.60 20.62
CA ILE A 279 19.90 0.42 21.30
C ILE A 279 18.46 -0.05 21.20
N LEU A 280 17.76 -0.17 22.33
CA LEU A 280 16.37 -0.61 22.39
C LEU A 280 15.45 0.57 22.69
N LYS A 281 14.25 0.55 22.11
CA LYS A 281 13.13 1.42 22.50
C LYS A 281 11.97 0.54 22.94
N LEU A 282 11.40 0.80 24.11
CA LEU A 282 10.16 0.18 24.52
C LEU A 282 8.99 1.04 23.97
N ILE A 283 8.25 0.49 23.01
CA ILE A 283 7.10 1.16 22.41
C ILE A 283 5.88 1.01 23.33
N ALA A 284 5.59 -0.23 23.78
CA ALA A 284 4.48 -0.53 24.66
C ALA A 284 4.79 -1.73 25.55
N LYS A 285 4.09 -1.84 26.68
CA LYS A 285 4.08 -3.01 27.54
C LYS A 285 2.65 -3.48 27.73
N GLU A 286 2.39 -4.73 27.40
CA GLU A 286 1.11 -5.38 27.62
C GLU A 286 1.24 -6.39 28.75
N ALA A 287 0.53 -6.15 29.86
CA ALA A 287 0.51 -7.08 30.97
C ALA A 287 -0.23 -8.37 30.62
N ALA A 288 0.21 -9.49 31.18
CA ALA A 288 -0.56 -10.73 31.15
C ALA A 288 -1.95 -10.52 31.76
N GLY A 289 -2.94 -11.15 31.17
CA GLY A 289 -4.31 -11.13 31.69
C GLY A 289 -5.36 -11.31 30.61
N ASN A 290 -6.58 -11.55 31.07
CA ASN A 290 -7.73 -11.56 30.20
C ASN A 290 -8.11 -10.12 29.81
N ARG A 291 -8.25 -9.89 28.52
CA ARG A 291 -8.81 -8.64 28.03
C ARG A 291 -10.33 -8.73 28.17
N GLU A 292 -10.87 -8.10 29.22
CA GLU A 292 -12.30 -8.12 29.46
C GLU A 292 -13.05 -7.20 28.51
N LEU A 293 -14.20 -7.64 28.03
CA LEU A 293 -15.05 -6.83 27.14
C LEU A 293 -15.56 -5.56 27.79
N SER A 294 -15.58 -5.50 29.12
CA SER A 294 -15.93 -4.29 29.89
C SER A 294 -14.88 -3.16 29.75
N ASP A 295 -13.66 -3.48 29.29
CA ASP A 295 -12.66 -2.46 29.03
C ASP A 295 -12.98 -1.69 27.73
N PRO A 296 -13.16 -0.35 27.81
CA PRO A 296 -13.43 0.47 26.63
C PRO A 296 -12.37 0.37 25.53
N GLN A 297 -11.09 0.14 25.89
CA GLN A 297 -10.02 -0.01 24.90
C GLN A 297 -10.16 -1.31 24.12
N VAL A 298 -10.55 -2.39 24.79
CA VAL A 298 -10.85 -3.68 24.15
C VAL A 298 -12.03 -3.55 23.20
N GLN A 299 -13.11 -2.90 23.62
CA GLN A 299 -14.28 -2.65 22.78
C GLN A 299 -13.90 -1.83 21.55
N GLN A 300 -13.10 -0.76 21.73
CA GLN A 300 -12.68 0.09 20.62
C GLN A 300 -11.78 -0.67 19.63
N ALA A 301 -10.80 -1.42 20.11
CA ALA A 301 -9.93 -2.24 19.27
C ALA A 301 -10.72 -3.27 18.44
N ILE A 302 -11.72 -3.93 19.07
CA ILE A 302 -12.62 -4.85 18.37
C ILE A 302 -13.46 -4.11 17.32
N ARG A 303 -14.03 -2.95 17.67
CA ARG A 303 -14.80 -2.12 16.75
C ARG A 303 -13.99 -1.72 15.52
N ASP A 304 -12.75 -1.29 15.72
CA ASP A 304 -11.86 -0.87 14.65
C ASP A 304 -11.46 -2.07 13.75
N ALA A 305 -11.14 -3.21 14.35
CA ALA A 305 -10.86 -4.44 13.61
C ALA A 305 -12.04 -4.91 12.75
N LEU A 306 -13.25 -4.88 13.33
CA LEU A 306 -14.47 -5.24 12.62
C LEU A 306 -14.77 -4.25 11.50
N ARG A 307 -14.60 -2.95 11.75
CA ARG A 307 -14.78 -1.89 10.74
C ARG A 307 -13.84 -2.08 9.56
N THR A 308 -12.56 -2.27 9.83
CA THR A 308 -11.54 -2.50 8.78
C THR A 308 -11.87 -3.74 7.94
N ARG A 309 -12.23 -4.85 8.60
CA ARG A 309 -12.60 -6.08 7.89
C ARG A 309 -13.86 -5.90 7.03
N LYS A 310 -14.88 -5.21 7.56
CA LYS A 310 -16.13 -4.95 6.85
C LYS A 310 -15.91 -3.99 5.68
N GLU A 311 -15.04 -2.99 5.86
CA GLU A 311 -14.65 -2.07 4.80
C GLU A 311 -13.94 -2.80 3.64
N GLN A 312 -12.96 -3.64 3.94
CA GLN A 312 -12.27 -4.43 2.91
C GLN A 312 -13.24 -5.32 2.13
N LEU A 313 -14.14 -6.01 2.83
CA LEU A 313 -15.16 -6.85 2.20
C LEU A 313 -16.07 -6.04 1.27
N LEU A 314 -16.62 -4.93 1.77
CA LEU A 314 -17.54 -4.08 1.00
C LEU A 314 -16.83 -3.37 -0.17
N ARG A 315 -15.57 -2.95 0.00
CA ARG A 315 -14.76 -2.40 -1.11
C ARG A 315 -14.57 -3.43 -2.21
N SER A 316 -14.21 -4.68 -1.85
CA SER A 316 -14.04 -5.76 -2.82
C SER A 316 -15.36 -6.06 -3.55
N ALA A 317 -16.46 -6.18 -2.82
CA ALA A 317 -17.77 -6.43 -3.41
C ALA A 317 -18.21 -5.29 -4.34
N TYR A 318 -18.01 -4.03 -3.91
CA TYR A 318 -18.33 -2.86 -4.72
C TYR A 318 -17.51 -2.79 -6.02
N LEU A 319 -16.21 -3.09 -5.93
CA LEU A 319 -15.36 -3.13 -7.11
C LEU A 319 -15.75 -4.26 -8.07
N MET A 320 -16.09 -5.45 -7.54
CA MET A 320 -16.54 -6.56 -8.37
C MET A 320 -17.83 -6.20 -9.11
N GLU A 321 -18.83 -5.65 -8.42
CA GLU A 321 -20.07 -5.17 -9.02
C GLU A 321 -19.81 -4.07 -10.09
N ALA A 322 -18.93 -3.11 -9.74
CA ALA A 322 -18.56 -2.04 -10.68
C ALA A 322 -17.89 -2.59 -11.94
N ARG A 323 -17.08 -3.63 -11.79
CA ARG A 323 -16.35 -4.26 -12.90
C ARG A 323 -17.30 -5.09 -13.79
N ASP A 324 -18.27 -5.78 -13.20
CA ASP A 324 -19.27 -6.58 -13.92
C ASP A 324 -20.16 -5.70 -14.81
N GLU A 325 -20.42 -4.46 -14.41
CA GLU A 325 -21.20 -3.49 -15.20
C GLU A 325 -20.38 -2.77 -16.28
N ALA A 326 -19.04 -2.83 -16.19
CA ALA A 326 -18.15 -2.12 -17.10
C ALA A 326 -17.81 -2.95 -18.35
N HIS A 327 -17.72 -2.30 -19.50
CA HIS A 327 -17.17 -2.91 -20.71
C HIS A 327 -15.65 -2.74 -20.72
N VAL A 328 -14.93 -3.77 -20.33
CA VAL A 328 -13.47 -3.78 -20.27
C VAL A 328 -12.88 -4.67 -21.36
N THR A 329 -11.93 -4.12 -22.12
CA THR A 329 -11.08 -4.94 -23.01
C THR A 329 -9.63 -4.70 -22.65
N ASN A 330 -8.94 -5.78 -22.24
CA ASN A 330 -7.51 -5.74 -21.91
C ASN A 330 -6.70 -6.33 -23.07
N TYR A 331 -6.14 -5.44 -23.90
CA TYR A 331 -5.36 -5.82 -25.08
C TYR A 331 -4.00 -6.36 -24.72
N LEU A 332 -3.36 -5.82 -23.67
CA LEU A 332 -2.06 -6.34 -23.19
C LEU A 332 -2.19 -7.80 -22.73
N ALA A 333 -3.21 -8.12 -21.93
CA ALA A 333 -3.42 -9.50 -21.49
C ALA A 333 -3.65 -10.46 -22.66
N ARG A 334 -4.42 -10.03 -23.68
CA ARG A 334 -4.63 -10.79 -24.92
C ARG A 334 -3.31 -11.01 -25.65
N GLN A 335 -2.51 -9.96 -25.85
CA GLN A 335 -1.21 -10.02 -26.50
C GLN A 335 -0.24 -10.96 -25.78
N VAL A 336 -0.21 -10.92 -24.45
CA VAL A 336 0.61 -11.83 -23.62
C VAL A 336 0.21 -13.27 -23.82
N LEU A 337 -1.08 -13.57 -23.85
CA LEU A 337 -1.58 -14.93 -24.10
C LEU A 337 -1.23 -15.42 -25.52
N GLU A 338 -1.41 -14.57 -26.54
CA GLU A 338 -1.11 -14.90 -27.93
C GLU A 338 0.38 -15.09 -28.19
N SER A 339 1.22 -14.34 -27.49
CA SER A 339 2.70 -14.42 -27.61
C SER A 339 3.34 -15.44 -26.65
N ALA A 340 2.54 -16.22 -25.91
CA ALA A 340 3.01 -17.15 -24.88
C ALA A 340 3.98 -16.50 -23.87
N GLY A 341 3.67 -15.28 -23.45
CA GLY A 341 4.42 -14.54 -22.44
C GLY A 341 5.61 -13.74 -22.98
N LYS A 342 5.77 -13.65 -24.30
CA LYS A 342 6.78 -12.78 -24.91
C LYS A 342 6.14 -11.44 -25.26
N LEU A 343 6.78 -10.33 -24.85
CA LEU A 343 6.45 -9.03 -25.42
C LEU A 343 7.00 -8.98 -26.84
N ILE A 344 6.13 -8.80 -27.82
CA ILE A 344 6.56 -8.44 -29.16
C ILE A 344 6.93 -6.96 -29.05
N ASP A 345 8.22 -6.67 -29.09
CA ASP A 345 8.72 -5.30 -29.24
C ASP A 345 8.19 -4.77 -30.57
N THR A 346 7.11 -4.02 -30.52
CA THR A 346 6.73 -3.16 -31.64
C THR A 346 7.65 -1.94 -31.55
N ASN A 347 8.75 -2.03 -32.33
CA ASN A 347 9.60 -0.88 -32.64
C ASN A 347 8.78 0.27 -33.25
#